data_a4863df56fc16c7d9698aaacdde0cfb8
#
_entry.id   a4863df56fc16c7d9698aaacdde0cfb8
#
_cell.length_a   1.000
_cell.length_b   1.000
_cell.length_c   1.000
_cell.angle_alpha   90.00
_cell.angle_beta   90.00
_cell.angle_gamma   90.00
#
_symmetry.space_group_name_H-M   'P 1'
#
loop_
_entity.id
_entity.type
_entity.pdbx_description
1 polymer ?
#
loop_
_entity_poly.entity_id
_entity_poly.type
_entity_poly.pdbx_seq_one_letter_code
_entity_poly.pdbx_strand_id
1 'polypeptide(L)'
;MSFAVGLSNGDSDLDGILALQRANLRGVVTEEDGLRNGFVKVGHTREILERMHVHGPSIVARRADALVGYALTMTLECRPLLPVLDPMFQRFAALSYEGRALLQWPFYVMGQICVDASARGQGVFEQLYAGHREHYAGSHQLLVTEISARNARSLRAHARVGFTELTRYRDETDDWVIVVLDLRRYR
;
A
#
# COMPACT_ATOMS: atom_id res chain seq x y z
N MET A 1 -22.69 -6.25 6.25
CA MET A 1 -22.36 -6.78 4.90
C MET A 1 -20.96 -7.31 4.96
N SER A 2 -20.69 -8.53 4.45
CA SER A 2 -19.35 -9.13 4.42
C SER A 2 -18.60 -8.72 3.15
N PHE A 3 -17.28 -8.59 3.27
CA PHE A 3 -16.37 -8.42 2.13
C PHE A 3 -15.60 -9.72 1.93
N ALA A 4 -15.40 -10.12 0.68
CA ALA A 4 -14.45 -11.17 0.33
C ALA A 4 -13.09 -10.51 0.12
N VAL A 5 -12.10 -10.89 0.93
CA VAL A 5 -10.72 -10.38 0.85
C VAL A 5 -9.79 -11.52 0.46
N GLY A 6 -8.86 -11.26 -0.44
CA GLY A 6 -7.89 -12.24 -0.89
C GLY A 6 -6.95 -11.68 -1.95
N LEU A 7 -6.14 -12.56 -2.54
CA LEU A 7 -5.25 -12.19 -3.62
C LEU A 7 -6.02 -11.72 -4.84
N SER A 8 -5.49 -10.72 -5.53
CA SER A 8 -5.97 -10.31 -6.84
C SER A 8 -5.79 -11.46 -7.84
N ASN A 9 -6.79 -11.69 -8.67
CA ASN A 9 -6.79 -12.78 -9.64
C ASN A 9 -7.47 -12.34 -10.94
N GLY A 10 -6.72 -12.43 -12.04
CA GLY A 10 -7.22 -12.16 -13.37
C GLY A 10 -7.50 -10.69 -13.68
N ASP A 11 -8.00 -10.48 -14.87
CA ASP A 11 -8.17 -9.17 -15.51
C ASP A 11 -9.18 -8.28 -14.82
N SER A 12 -10.25 -8.87 -14.31
CA SER A 12 -11.32 -8.12 -13.63
C SER A 12 -10.83 -7.38 -12.38
N ASP A 13 -9.89 -7.98 -11.63
CA ASP A 13 -9.32 -7.32 -10.46
C ASP A 13 -8.39 -6.17 -10.84
N LEU A 14 -7.56 -6.38 -11.87
CA LEU A 14 -6.67 -5.32 -12.35
C LEU A 14 -7.48 -4.13 -12.91
N ASP A 15 -8.56 -4.39 -13.62
CA ASP A 15 -9.49 -3.34 -14.09
C ASP A 15 -10.17 -2.62 -12.93
N GLY A 16 -10.60 -3.37 -11.91
CA GLY A 16 -11.19 -2.82 -10.69
C GLY A 16 -10.20 -1.94 -9.92
N ILE A 17 -8.95 -2.37 -9.78
CA ILE A 17 -7.87 -1.57 -9.18
C ILE A 17 -7.68 -0.27 -9.95
N LEU A 18 -7.56 -0.33 -11.28
CA LEU A 18 -7.39 0.86 -12.12
C LEU A 18 -8.59 1.81 -12.05
N ALA A 19 -9.80 1.28 -12.01
CA ALA A 19 -11.01 2.10 -11.89
C ALA A 19 -11.05 2.84 -10.56
N LEU A 20 -10.81 2.12 -9.45
CA LEU A 20 -10.80 2.71 -8.11
C LEU A 20 -9.63 3.69 -7.92
N GLN A 21 -8.46 3.39 -8.50
CA GLN A 21 -7.31 4.28 -8.50
C GLN A 21 -7.64 5.60 -9.22
N ARG A 22 -8.18 5.55 -10.44
CA ARG A 22 -8.56 6.75 -11.21
C ARG A 22 -9.52 7.65 -10.44
N ALA A 23 -10.50 7.06 -9.76
CA ALA A 23 -11.48 7.80 -8.96
C ALA A 23 -10.88 8.52 -7.73
N ASN A 24 -9.68 8.09 -7.29
CA ASN A 24 -9.03 8.61 -6.08
C ASN A 24 -7.66 9.27 -6.35
N LEU A 25 -7.28 9.47 -7.61
CA LEU A 25 -6.03 10.17 -7.95
C LEU A 25 -6.08 11.63 -7.48
N ARG A 26 -4.92 12.13 -7.04
CA ARG A 26 -4.74 13.55 -6.75
C ARG A 26 -5.03 14.37 -8.01
N GLY A 27 -5.90 15.38 -7.89
CA GLY A 27 -6.38 16.17 -9.02
C GLY A 27 -7.75 15.74 -9.54
N VAL A 28 -8.21 14.53 -9.19
CA VAL A 28 -9.60 14.11 -9.40
C VAL A 28 -10.43 14.36 -8.13
N VAL A 29 -9.85 14.04 -6.96
CA VAL A 29 -10.48 14.38 -5.67
C VAL A 29 -10.26 15.86 -5.34
N THR A 30 -11.26 16.51 -4.74
CA THR A 30 -11.11 17.88 -4.26
C THR A 30 -10.04 17.97 -3.18
N GLU A 31 -9.44 19.17 -2.98
CA GLU A 31 -8.43 19.35 -1.95
C GLU A 31 -9.00 19.02 -0.55
N GLU A 32 -10.24 19.42 -0.26
CA GLU A 32 -10.92 19.14 1.00
C GLU A 32 -11.12 17.63 1.21
N ASP A 33 -11.58 16.92 0.18
CA ASP A 33 -11.74 15.46 0.22
C ASP A 33 -10.39 14.76 0.35
N GLY A 34 -9.36 15.26 -0.33
CA GLY A 34 -8.00 14.75 -0.23
C GLY A 34 -7.42 14.87 1.19
N LEU A 35 -7.61 16.00 1.85
CA LEU A 35 -7.21 16.23 3.23
C LEU A 35 -8.01 15.36 4.22
N ARG A 36 -9.31 15.18 3.98
CA ARG A 36 -10.23 14.43 4.84
C ARG A 36 -10.11 12.91 4.65
N ASN A 37 -9.99 12.45 3.41
CA ASN A 37 -10.13 11.05 3.02
C ASN A 37 -8.85 10.41 2.47
N GLY A 38 -7.81 11.20 2.23
CA GLY A 38 -6.60 10.78 1.53
C GLY A 38 -6.80 10.73 0.01
N PHE A 39 -5.70 10.58 -0.71
CA PHE A 39 -5.66 10.45 -2.17
C PHE A 39 -4.49 9.54 -2.55
N VAL A 40 -4.51 9.02 -3.77
CA VAL A 40 -3.39 8.29 -4.34
C VAL A 40 -2.56 9.25 -5.22
N LYS A 41 -1.23 9.14 -5.14
CA LYS A 41 -0.31 10.04 -5.87
C LYS A 41 0.13 9.44 -7.21
N VAL A 42 0.34 8.14 -7.26
CA VAL A 42 0.91 7.44 -8.41
C VAL A 42 -0.19 6.72 -9.16
N GLY A 43 -0.34 7.03 -10.45
CA GLY A 43 -1.17 6.28 -11.38
C GLY A 43 -0.39 5.10 -11.97
N HIS A 44 -0.98 3.91 -11.95
CA HIS A 44 -0.43 2.74 -12.62
C HIS A 44 -1.11 2.54 -13.98
N THR A 45 -0.38 1.96 -14.92
CA THR A 45 -0.96 1.42 -16.14
C THR A 45 -1.33 -0.05 -15.93
N ARG A 46 -2.15 -0.59 -16.83
CA ARG A 46 -2.47 -2.02 -16.86
C ARG A 46 -1.19 -2.87 -16.90
N GLU A 47 -0.30 -2.57 -17.81
CA GLU A 47 0.98 -3.26 -17.99
C GLU A 47 1.83 -3.27 -16.71
N ILE A 48 1.91 -2.14 -16.01
CA ILE A 48 2.64 -2.06 -14.73
C ILE A 48 2.01 -2.98 -13.70
N LEU A 49 0.68 -2.97 -13.55
CA LEU A 49 0.00 -3.84 -12.59
C LEU A 49 0.16 -5.32 -12.92
N GLU A 50 0.10 -5.70 -14.20
CA GLU A 50 0.36 -7.07 -14.65
C GLU A 50 1.78 -7.53 -14.28
N ARG A 51 2.78 -6.70 -14.53
CA ARG A 51 4.17 -7.00 -14.17
C ARG A 51 4.37 -7.06 -12.65
N MET A 52 3.74 -6.16 -11.89
CA MET A 52 3.76 -6.25 -10.42
C MET A 52 3.11 -7.54 -9.93
N HIS A 53 1.98 -7.94 -10.52
CA HIS A 53 1.25 -9.14 -10.17
C HIS A 53 2.07 -10.43 -10.35
N VAL A 54 2.94 -10.50 -11.35
CA VAL A 54 3.87 -11.63 -11.57
C VAL A 54 4.81 -11.81 -10.37
N HIS A 55 5.28 -10.70 -9.76
CA HIS A 55 6.18 -10.74 -8.61
C HIS A 55 5.46 -10.92 -7.28
N GLY A 56 4.20 -10.47 -7.19
CA GLY A 56 3.38 -10.63 -5.99
C GLY A 56 1.96 -10.10 -6.21
N PRO A 57 0.95 -10.98 -6.22
CA PRO A 57 -0.44 -10.55 -6.32
C PRO A 57 -0.82 -9.58 -5.20
N SER A 58 -1.58 -8.55 -5.55
CA SER A 58 -2.06 -7.57 -4.57
C SER A 58 -3.20 -8.14 -3.73
N ILE A 59 -3.50 -7.53 -2.58
CA ILE A 59 -4.68 -7.89 -1.80
C ILE A 59 -5.84 -7.01 -2.24
N VAL A 60 -6.98 -7.61 -2.49
CA VAL A 60 -8.21 -6.93 -2.91
C VAL A 60 -9.39 -7.28 -2.02
N ALA A 61 -10.30 -6.34 -1.86
CA ALA A 61 -11.58 -6.54 -1.17
C ALA A 61 -12.73 -6.37 -2.16
N ARG A 62 -13.66 -7.33 -2.18
CA ARG A 62 -14.82 -7.34 -3.06
C ARG A 62 -16.10 -7.35 -2.25
N ARG A 63 -17.11 -6.65 -2.75
CA ARG A 63 -18.51 -6.75 -2.30
C ARG A 63 -19.32 -7.28 -3.47
N ALA A 64 -19.80 -8.52 -3.36
CA ALA A 64 -20.25 -9.29 -4.53
C ALA A 64 -19.14 -9.28 -5.60
N ASP A 65 -19.43 -8.90 -6.83
CA ASP A 65 -18.48 -8.86 -7.94
C ASP A 65 -17.71 -7.53 -8.08
N ALA A 66 -18.04 -6.53 -7.24
CA ALA A 66 -17.41 -5.22 -7.31
C ALA A 66 -16.18 -5.11 -6.41
N LEU A 67 -15.04 -4.67 -6.96
CA LEU A 67 -13.86 -4.34 -6.18
C LEU A 67 -14.10 -3.03 -5.42
N VAL A 68 -14.01 -3.09 -4.09
CA VAL A 68 -14.23 -1.96 -3.18
C VAL A 68 -12.99 -1.54 -2.39
N GLY A 69 -11.88 -2.24 -2.58
CA GLY A 69 -10.62 -1.87 -1.98
C GLY A 69 -9.47 -2.70 -2.52
N TYR A 70 -8.28 -2.15 -2.46
CA TYR A 70 -7.04 -2.85 -2.80
C TYR A 70 -5.87 -2.35 -1.94
N ALA A 71 -4.86 -3.20 -1.80
CA ALA A 71 -3.55 -2.86 -1.28
C ALA A 71 -2.50 -3.52 -2.18
N LEU A 72 -1.73 -2.70 -2.89
CA LEU A 72 -0.77 -3.17 -3.90
C LEU A 72 0.46 -3.77 -3.23
N THR A 73 0.79 -5.00 -3.62
CA THR A 73 2.07 -5.64 -3.30
C THR A 73 3.12 -5.18 -4.30
N MET A 74 4.22 -4.64 -3.80
CA MET A 74 5.35 -4.21 -4.63
C MET A 74 6.65 -4.78 -4.04
N THR A 75 7.13 -5.85 -4.64
CA THR A 75 8.42 -6.43 -4.28
C THR A 75 9.56 -5.58 -4.82
N LEU A 76 10.81 -5.83 -4.39
CA LEU A 76 11.95 -5.03 -4.83
C LEU A 76 12.23 -5.15 -6.33
N GLU A 77 11.81 -6.25 -6.96
CA GLU A 77 11.90 -6.49 -8.39
C GLU A 77 11.02 -5.52 -9.20
N CYS A 78 9.99 -4.96 -8.57
CA CYS A 78 9.12 -3.97 -9.20
C CYS A 78 9.72 -2.56 -9.26
N ARG A 79 10.83 -2.29 -8.56
CA ARG A 79 11.46 -0.96 -8.54
C ARG A 79 11.67 -0.34 -9.93
N PRO A 80 12.20 -1.07 -10.95
CA PRO A 80 12.41 -0.50 -12.28
C PRO A 80 11.13 -0.12 -13.01
N LEU A 81 9.95 -0.61 -12.56
CA LEU A 81 8.66 -0.32 -13.20
C LEU A 81 8.14 1.07 -12.85
N LEU A 82 8.60 1.63 -11.73
CA LEU A 82 8.10 2.88 -11.15
C LEU A 82 9.26 3.80 -10.74
N PRO A 83 9.99 4.38 -11.71
CA PRO A 83 11.15 5.26 -11.43
C PRO A 83 10.80 6.45 -10.52
N VAL A 84 9.55 6.91 -10.53
CA VAL A 84 9.06 7.98 -9.64
C VAL A 84 9.20 7.62 -8.15
N LEU A 85 9.31 6.35 -7.81
CA LEU A 85 9.52 5.86 -6.43
C LEU A 85 11.00 5.63 -6.07
N ASP A 86 11.92 5.86 -7.00
CA ASP A 86 13.36 5.68 -6.77
C ASP A 86 13.89 6.44 -5.52
N PRO A 87 13.48 7.70 -5.25
CA PRO A 87 13.91 8.40 -4.04
C PRO A 87 13.57 7.63 -2.75
N MET A 88 12.39 7.01 -2.67
CA MET A 88 11.98 6.15 -1.55
C MET A 88 12.92 4.92 -1.43
N PHE A 89 13.14 4.21 -2.53
CA PHE A 89 14.02 3.03 -2.53
C PHE A 89 15.46 3.35 -2.17
N GLN A 90 16.00 4.49 -2.63
CA GLN A 90 17.33 4.94 -2.26
C GLN A 90 17.46 5.17 -0.74
N ARG A 91 16.42 5.69 -0.11
CA ARG A 91 16.41 5.90 1.35
C ARG A 91 16.43 4.59 2.12
N PHE A 92 15.80 3.54 1.63
CA PHE A 92 15.80 2.24 2.31
C PHE A 92 17.23 1.70 2.56
N ALA A 93 18.20 2.03 1.70
CA ALA A 93 19.59 1.63 1.86
C ALA A 93 20.26 2.24 3.11
N ALA A 94 19.78 3.39 3.58
CA ALA A 94 20.31 4.08 4.75
C ALA A 94 19.54 3.76 6.05
N LEU A 95 18.47 2.96 5.98
CA LEU A 95 17.62 2.66 7.12
C LEU A 95 18.01 1.36 7.80
N SER A 96 17.71 1.30 9.09
CA SER A 96 17.81 0.08 9.88
C SER A 96 16.52 -0.16 10.66
N TYR A 97 16.21 -1.44 10.89
CA TYR A 97 15.13 -1.89 11.74
C TYR A 97 15.69 -2.88 12.77
N GLU A 98 15.40 -2.66 14.06
CA GLU A 98 15.95 -3.47 15.17
C GLU A 98 17.48 -3.69 15.10
N GLY A 99 18.22 -2.63 14.75
CA GLY A 99 19.70 -2.65 14.68
C GLY A 99 20.29 -3.34 13.44
N ARG A 100 19.47 -3.83 12.51
CA ARG A 100 19.90 -4.48 11.27
C ARG A 100 19.50 -3.62 10.07
N ALA A 101 20.37 -3.47 9.06
CA ALA A 101 20.08 -2.73 7.84
C ALA A 101 18.78 -3.22 7.19
N LEU A 102 17.89 -2.31 6.78
CA LEU A 102 16.57 -2.67 6.23
C LEU A 102 16.69 -3.60 5.03
N LEU A 103 17.65 -3.36 4.14
CA LEU A 103 17.87 -4.19 2.95
C LEU A 103 18.33 -5.63 3.25
N GLN A 104 18.70 -5.94 4.49
CA GLN A 104 19.03 -7.31 4.92
C GLN A 104 17.82 -8.09 5.43
N TRP A 105 16.66 -7.45 5.54
CA TRP A 105 15.41 -8.09 5.90
C TRP A 105 14.68 -8.59 4.66
N PRO A 106 14.04 -9.77 4.67
CA PRO A 106 13.04 -10.12 3.68
C PRO A 106 11.83 -9.18 3.82
N PHE A 107 11.75 -8.15 2.99
CA PHE A 107 10.65 -7.18 3.02
C PHE A 107 10.11 -6.90 1.62
N TYR A 108 8.92 -6.36 1.58
CA TYR A 108 8.32 -5.77 0.38
C TYR A 108 7.62 -4.46 0.74
N VAL A 109 7.22 -3.72 -0.28
CA VAL A 109 6.55 -2.42 -0.14
C VAL A 109 5.05 -2.59 -0.35
N MET A 110 4.24 -1.99 0.50
CA MET A 110 2.85 -1.73 0.20
C MET A 110 2.81 -0.46 -0.67
N GLY A 111 2.71 -0.66 -1.98
CA GLY A 111 2.88 0.42 -2.96
C GLY A 111 1.76 1.45 -2.93
N GLN A 112 0.54 1.01 -2.69
CA GLN A 112 -0.63 1.88 -2.61
C GLN A 112 -1.81 1.14 -1.96
N ILE A 113 -2.60 1.82 -1.14
CA ILE A 113 -3.85 1.30 -0.60
C ILE A 113 -4.99 2.28 -0.88
N CYS A 114 -6.12 1.76 -1.31
CA CYS A 114 -7.32 2.54 -1.55
C CYS A 114 -8.57 1.76 -1.15
N VAL A 115 -9.54 2.47 -0.56
CA VAL A 115 -10.85 1.93 -0.21
C VAL A 115 -11.92 2.84 -0.79
N ASP A 116 -12.85 2.26 -1.53
CA ASP A 116 -13.99 2.95 -2.11
C ASP A 116 -14.79 3.72 -1.04
N ALA A 117 -15.30 4.88 -1.40
CA ALA A 117 -16.04 5.74 -0.48
C ALA A 117 -17.20 5.02 0.19
N SER A 118 -17.92 4.17 -0.56
CA SER A 118 -19.08 3.39 -0.08
C SER A 118 -18.71 2.27 0.90
N ALA A 119 -17.42 1.93 1.02
CA ALA A 119 -16.90 0.87 1.89
C ALA A 119 -16.05 1.39 3.05
N ARG A 120 -15.83 2.71 3.11
CA ARG A 120 -15.05 3.33 4.20
C ARG A 120 -15.76 3.19 5.54
N GLY A 121 -14.98 3.06 6.63
CA GLY A 121 -15.50 2.90 7.98
C GLY A 121 -16.11 1.52 8.29
N GLN A 122 -16.00 0.56 7.36
CA GLN A 122 -16.56 -0.79 7.48
C GLN A 122 -15.47 -1.86 7.70
N GLY A 123 -14.25 -1.47 8.11
CA GLY A 123 -13.16 -2.41 8.42
C GLY A 123 -12.42 -2.95 7.20
N VAL A 124 -12.67 -2.46 5.98
CA VAL A 124 -12.01 -2.95 4.75
C VAL A 124 -10.51 -2.71 4.80
N PHE A 125 -10.07 -1.57 5.32
CA PHE A 125 -8.64 -1.25 5.45
C PHE A 125 -7.91 -2.29 6.32
N GLU A 126 -8.48 -2.60 7.45
CA GLU A 126 -7.96 -3.60 8.41
C GLU A 126 -7.93 -5.00 7.79
N GLN A 127 -8.97 -5.37 7.03
CA GLN A 127 -9.04 -6.66 6.34
C GLN A 127 -8.02 -6.78 5.20
N LEU A 128 -7.73 -5.71 4.45
CA LEU A 128 -6.68 -5.71 3.43
C LEU A 128 -5.31 -6.00 4.06
N TYR A 129 -5.01 -5.44 5.23
CA TYR A 129 -3.77 -5.74 5.94
C TYR A 129 -3.77 -7.13 6.59
N ALA A 130 -4.94 -7.63 7.01
CA ALA A 130 -5.06 -9.03 7.43
C ALA A 130 -4.72 -9.98 6.28
N GLY A 131 -5.18 -9.70 5.06
CA GLY A 131 -4.80 -10.44 3.85
C GLY A 131 -3.30 -10.40 3.57
N HIS A 132 -2.63 -9.24 3.73
CA HIS A 132 -1.17 -9.18 3.62
C HIS A 132 -0.46 -10.08 4.63
N ARG A 133 -0.92 -10.12 5.86
CA ARG A 133 -0.36 -11.01 6.90
C ARG A 133 -0.56 -12.48 6.54
N GLU A 134 -1.76 -12.84 6.13
CA GLU A 134 -2.13 -14.22 5.76
C GLU A 134 -1.28 -14.74 4.60
N HIS A 135 -1.14 -13.95 3.54
CA HIS A 135 -0.50 -14.43 2.31
C HIS A 135 1.01 -14.21 2.27
N TYR A 136 1.54 -13.21 2.98
CA TYR A 136 2.94 -12.81 2.86
C TYR A 136 3.81 -13.02 4.10
N ALA A 137 3.24 -13.25 5.30
CA ALA A 137 4.05 -13.47 6.50
C ALA A 137 4.92 -14.74 6.42
N GLY A 138 4.54 -15.72 5.60
CA GLY A 138 5.32 -16.94 5.38
C GLY A 138 6.64 -16.69 4.63
N SER A 139 6.68 -15.73 3.71
CA SER A 139 7.81 -15.43 2.83
C SER A 139 8.56 -14.16 3.19
N HIS A 140 7.89 -13.19 3.81
CA HIS A 140 8.46 -11.89 4.16
C HIS A 140 8.35 -11.63 5.66
N GLN A 141 9.27 -10.81 6.18
CA GLN A 141 9.32 -10.46 7.60
C GLN A 141 8.81 -9.05 7.86
N LEU A 142 8.96 -8.15 6.90
CA LEU A 142 8.53 -6.76 7.04
C LEU A 142 7.70 -6.33 5.82
N LEU A 143 6.73 -5.46 6.09
CA LEU A 143 6.00 -4.69 5.09
C LEU A 143 6.27 -3.21 5.34
N VAL A 144 6.76 -2.51 4.35
CA VAL A 144 7.20 -1.10 4.46
C VAL A 144 6.34 -0.25 3.54
N THR A 145 6.04 0.97 3.95
CA THR A 145 5.42 1.97 3.08
C THR A 145 5.81 3.38 3.51
N GLU A 146 5.60 4.35 2.64
CA GLU A 146 5.73 5.77 2.99
C GLU A 146 4.38 6.48 2.91
N ILE A 147 4.19 7.45 3.81
CA ILE A 147 2.94 8.19 3.96
C ILE A 147 3.29 9.67 4.08
N SER A 148 2.56 10.52 3.34
CA SER A 148 2.67 11.96 3.53
C SER A 148 2.36 12.33 4.99
N ALA A 149 3.22 13.12 5.62
CA ALA A 149 3.01 13.60 6.98
C ALA A 149 1.71 14.43 7.10
N ARG A 150 1.25 15.03 6.00
CA ARG A 150 -0.03 15.74 5.92
C ARG A 150 -1.24 14.82 5.92
N ASN A 151 -1.07 13.53 5.60
CA ASN A 151 -2.15 12.54 5.62
C ASN A 151 -2.27 11.90 7.01
N ALA A 152 -2.64 12.70 8.01
CA ALA A 152 -2.79 12.25 9.39
C ALA A 152 -3.81 11.10 9.54
N ARG A 153 -4.82 11.01 8.65
CA ARG A 153 -5.77 9.91 8.62
C ARG A 153 -5.09 8.59 8.26
N SER A 154 -4.29 8.58 7.20
CA SER A 154 -3.55 7.40 6.78
C SER A 154 -2.56 6.97 7.85
N LEU A 155 -1.80 7.90 8.44
CA LEU A 155 -0.88 7.60 9.53
C LEU A 155 -1.60 6.91 10.71
N ARG A 156 -2.75 7.46 11.16
CA ARG A 156 -3.54 6.83 12.23
C ARG A 156 -4.10 5.46 11.83
N ALA A 157 -4.54 5.31 10.58
CA ALA A 157 -5.07 4.03 10.09
C ALA A 157 -3.97 2.94 10.08
N HIS A 158 -2.77 3.28 9.59
CA HIS A 158 -1.63 2.37 9.60
C HIS A 158 -1.17 2.03 11.04
N ALA A 159 -1.11 3.01 11.94
CA ALA A 159 -0.79 2.75 13.34
C ALA A 159 -1.77 1.77 13.99
N ARG A 160 -3.09 1.89 13.72
CA ARG A 160 -4.10 0.95 14.25
C ARG A 160 -3.90 -0.50 13.78
N VAL A 161 -3.39 -0.71 12.58
CA VAL A 161 -3.10 -2.07 12.08
C VAL A 161 -1.69 -2.54 12.42
N GLY A 162 -0.95 -1.80 13.26
CA GLY A 162 0.32 -2.24 13.83
C GLY A 162 1.58 -1.73 13.15
N PHE A 163 1.48 -0.79 12.20
CA PHE A 163 2.66 -0.11 11.69
C PHE A 163 3.28 0.79 12.76
N THR A 164 4.61 0.82 12.75
CA THR A 164 5.43 1.72 13.56
C THR A 164 6.23 2.65 12.66
N GLU A 165 6.46 3.87 13.12
CA GLU A 165 7.30 4.83 12.41
C GLU A 165 8.76 4.37 12.43
N LEU A 166 9.41 4.37 11.27
CA LEU A 166 10.82 4.06 11.12
C LEU A 166 11.66 5.33 11.00
N THR A 167 11.21 6.29 10.18
CA THR A 167 11.88 7.59 10.00
C THR A 167 10.96 8.61 9.34
N ARG A 168 11.37 9.87 9.43
CA ARG A 168 10.80 10.99 8.66
C ARG A 168 11.83 11.64 7.79
N TYR A 169 11.40 12.14 6.65
CA TYR A 169 12.25 12.95 5.78
C TYR A 169 11.42 13.93 4.98
N ARG A 170 12.10 14.91 4.41
CA ARG A 170 11.53 15.86 3.47
C ARG A 170 12.22 15.74 2.14
N ASP A 171 11.46 15.81 1.07
CA ASP A 171 11.95 16.04 -0.29
C ASP A 171 11.25 17.25 -0.92
N GLU A 172 11.48 17.47 -2.21
CA GLU A 172 10.90 18.60 -2.95
C GLU A 172 9.36 18.48 -3.08
N THR A 173 8.79 17.31 -2.88
CA THR A 173 7.37 17.04 -3.10
C THR A 173 6.54 17.05 -1.83
N ASP A 174 7.10 16.59 -0.70
CA ASP A 174 6.35 16.46 0.55
C ASP A 174 7.26 16.20 1.78
N ASP A 175 6.64 16.23 2.97
CA ASP A 175 7.18 15.63 4.18
C ASP A 175 6.66 14.19 4.29
N TRP A 176 7.56 13.23 4.41
CA TRP A 176 7.27 11.81 4.37
C TRP A 176 7.53 11.10 5.70
N VAL A 177 6.72 10.11 5.99
CA VAL A 177 6.90 9.19 7.11
C VAL A 177 7.03 7.78 6.55
N ILE A 178 8.17 7.13 6.72
CA ILE A 178 8.34 5.71 6.42
C ILE A 178 7.89 4.92 7.64
N VAL A 179 6.99 3.99 7.42
CA VAL A 179 6.42 3.12 8.45
C VAL A 179 6.64 1.65 8.10
N VAL A 180 6.77 0.82 9.11
CA VAL A 180 7.03 -0.62 8.99
C VAL A 180 6.02 -1.43 9.78
N LEU A 181 5.51 -2.52 9.19
CA LEU A 181 4.74 -3.56 9.84
C LEU A 181 5.60 -4.81 9.96
N ASP A 182 5.81 -5.26 11.19
CA ASP A 182 6.53 -6.49 11.46
C ASP A 182 5.59 -7.70 11.32
N LEU A 183 5.74 -8.42 10.22
CA LEU A 183 4.93 -9.59 9.89
C LEU A 183 5.26 -10.82 10.74
N ARG A 184 6.45 -10.86 11.40
CA ARG A 184 6.86 -11.97 12.27
C ARG A 184 5.91 -12.13 13.45
N ARG A 185 5.23 -11.07 13.85
CA ARG A 185 4.25 -11.07 14.97
C ARG A 185 2.94 -11.79 14.62
N TYR A 186 2.77 -12.21 13.36
CA TYR A 186 1.54 -12.81 12.84
C TYR A 186 1.78 -14.19 12.21
N ARG A 187 2.91 -14.81 12.51
CA ARG A 187 3.25 -16.19 12.13
C ARG A 187 2.68 -17.22 13.08
#